data_53babf75977e827b44f3f0005dab2d26
#
_entry.id   53babf75977e827b44f3f0005dab2d26
#
_cell.length_a   1.000
_cell.length_b   1.000
_cell.length_c   1.000
_cell.angle_alpha   90.00
_cell.angle_beta   90.00
_cell.angle_gamma   90.00
#
_symmetry.space_group_name_H-M   'P 1'
#
loop_
_entity.id
_entity.type
_entity.pdbx_description
1 polymer ?
#
loop_
_entity_poly.entity_id
_entity_poly.type
_entity_poly.pdbx_seq_one_letter_code
_entity_poly.pdbx_strand_id
1 'polypeptide(L)'
;MELCTTVNIAGVELKNPVMTASGTFGSGAEYGEFVDLNMLGAVVTKGVANVPWPGNPTPRIAETYGGMINAIGLQNPGIDVFCKRDIPFLRKYDTKIVVNVCGKTEEDYVEVVERLADEPVDMLEINISCPNVKEGGIAFGQNPDSVEHITSVLKKHAKQPVIMKLSPNVTDITVMAKAAEAGGADAISLINTLTGMKIDVNRRTFA
;
A
#
# COMPACT_ATOMS: atom_id res chain seq x y z
N MET A 1 -3.39 28.88 -23.11
CA MET A 1 -4.06 28.47 -21.86
C MET A 1 -3.16 27.43 -21.24
N GLU A 2 -2.54 27.74 -20.13
CA GLU A 2 -1.69 26.78 -19.42
C GLU A 2 -2.60 25.78 -18.70
N LEU A 3 -2.38 24.47 -18.91
CA LEU A 3 -3.17 23.43 -18.28
C LEU A 3 -2.71 23.30 -16.81
N CYS A 4 -3.61 23.58 -15.89
CA CYS A 4 -3.37 23.29 -14.48
C CYS A 4 -3.66 21.80 -14.21
N THR A 5 -2.65 21.06 -13.82
CA THR A 5 -2.76 19.62 -13.46
C THR A 5 -2.71 19.38 -11.96
N THR A 6 -2.58 20.43 -11.17
CA THR A 6 -2.53 20.36 -9.70
C THR A 6 -3.83 19.78 -9.15
N VAL A 7 -3.72 18.84 -8.23
CA VAL A 7 -4.85 18.22 -7.51
C VAL A 7 -4.58 18.26 -6.00
N ASN A 8 -5.66 18.26 -5.21
CA ASN A 8 -5.56 18.15 -3.75
C ASN A 8 -6.18 16.82 -3.30
N ILE A 9 -5.44 16.05 -2.52
CA ILE A 9 -5.90 14.81 -1.91
C ILE A 9 -5.75 14.98 -0.40
N ALA A 10 -6.88 14.98 0.31
CA ALA A 10 -6.90 15.05 1.77
C ALA A 10 -6.05 16.20 2.37
N GLY A 11 -6.06 17.36 1.71
CA GLY A 11 -5.29 18.53 2.13
C GLY A 11 -3.84 18.58 1.61
N VAL A 12 -3.36 17.54 0.98
CA VAL A 12 -2.02 17.49 0.36
C VAL A 12 -2.13 17.86 -1.11
N GLU A 13 -1.41 18.90 -1.51
CA GLU A 13 -1.34 19.34 -2.91
C GLU A 13 -0.30 18.53 -3.68
N LEU A 14 -0.74 17.94 -4.80
CA LEU A 14 0.09 17.26 -5.77
C LEU A 14 0.15 18.09 -7.05
N LYS A 15 1.33 18.24 -7.65
CA LYS A 15 1.52 19.00 -8.91
C LYS A 15 0.78 18.40 -10.12
N ASN A 16 0.46 17.10 -10.06
CA ASN A 16 -0.40 16.39 -11.03
C ASN A 16 -0.98 15.13 -10.39
N PRO A 17 -2.03 14.50 -10.97
CA PRO A 17 -2.70 13.35 -10.39
C PRO A 17 -1.98 12.01 -10.59
N VAL A 18 -0.80 11.99 -11.22
CA VAL A 18 -0.10 10.74 -11.53
C VAL A 18 0.65 10.25 -10.29
N MET A 19 0.28 9.06 -9.84
CA MET A 19 0.89 8.40 -8.69
C MET A 19 1.32 6.99 -9.07
N THR A 20 2.38 6.49 -8.44
CA THR A 20 2.78 5.08 -8.60
C THR A 20 1.87 4.16 -7.77
N ALA A 21 1.94 2.84 -8.02
CA ALA A 21 1.26 1.85 -7.21
C ALA A 21 2.26 1.06 -6.37
N SER A 22 1.99 0.94 -5.08
CA SER A 22 2.88 0.33 -4.08
C SER A 22 3.38 -1.08 -4.40
N GLY A 23 2.58 -1.87 -5.14
CA GLY A 23 2.91 -3.25 -5.46
C GLY A 23 3.86 -3.43 -6.64
N THR A 24 4.06 -2.40 -7.47
CA THR A 24 4.72 -2.52 -8.77
C THR A 24 5.91 -1.58 -8.99
N PHE A 25 6.11 -0.60 -8.10
CA PHE A 25 7.13 0.45 -8.29
C PHE A 25 8.27 0.41 -7.24
N GLY A 26 8.16 -0.47 -6.26
CA GLY A 26 9.10 -0.48 -5.14
C GLY A 26 9.05 0.83 -4.34
N SER A 27 10.19 1.28 -3.84
CA SER A 27 10.33 2.60 -3.19
C SER A 27 11.03 3.62 -4.10
N GLY A 28 10.97 3.42 -5.41
CA GLY A 28 11.42 4.38 -6.44
C GLY A 28 12.87 4.24 -6.88
N ALA A 29 13.76 3.60 -6.11
CA ALA A 29 15.19 3.54 -6.46
C ALA A 29 15.43 2.76 -7.77
N GLU A 30 14.78 1.61 -7.95
CA GLU A 30 14.94 0.76 -9.13
C GLU A 30 14.33 1.40 -10.39
N TYR A 31 13.10 1.92 -10.27
CA TYR A 31 12.39 2.54 -11.40
C TYR A 31 12.81 3.98 -11.66
N GLY A 32 13.46 4.64 -10.71
CA GLY A 32 14.06 5.96 -10.90
C GLY A 32 15.18 5.99 -11.93
N GLU A 33 15.72 4.82 -12.33
CA GLU A 33 16.65 4.69 -13.45
C GLU A 33 15.96 4.84 -14.83
N PHE A 34 14.65 4.61 -14.89
CA PHE A 34 13.85 4.63 -16.13
C PHE A 34 12.85 5.79 -16.18
N VAL A 35 12.43 6.29 -15.03
CA VAL A 35 11.41 7.35 -14.91
C VAL A 35 11.96 8.46 -14.01
N ASP A 36 11.90 9.69 -14.48
CA ASP A 36 12.20 10.86 -13.65
C ASP A 36 11.10 11.03 -12.58
N LEU A 37 11.45 10.75 -11.34
CA LEU A 37 10.52 10.84 -10.21
C LEU A 37 10.00 12.27 -10.00
N ASN A 38 10.72 13.30 -10.49
CA ASN A 38 10.24 14.69 -10.44
C ASN A 38 9.00 14.92 -11.33
N MET A 39 8.70 14.02 -12.26
CA MET A 39 7.50 14.13 -13.09
C MET A 39 6.23 13.65 -12.38
N LEU A 40 6.37 12.89 -11.28
CA LEU A 40 5.24 12.27 -10.57
C LEU A 40 4.65 13.22 -9.53
N GLY A 41 3.32 13.23 -9.42
CA GLY A 41 2.62 13.90 -8.32
C GLY A 41 2.93 13.25 -6.98
N ALA A 42 3.00 11.90 -6.93
CA ALA A 42 3.44 11.18 -5.75
C ALA A 42 4.07 9.83 -6.09
N VAL A 43 4.98 9.37 -5.23
CA VAL A 43 5.45 7.98 -5.19
C VAL A 43 4.75 7.28 -4.03
N VAL A 44 3.93 6.25 -4.36
CA VAL A 44 3.40 5.32 -3.37
C VAL A 44 4.41 4.19 -3.22
N THR A 45 4.99 4.07 -2.03
CA THR A 45 6.12 3.18 -1.78
C THR A 45 5.70 1.71 -1.67
N LYS A 46 6.66 0.81 -1.73
CA LYS A 46 6.47 -0.59 -1.31
C LYS A 46 5.90 -0.64 0.09
N GLY A 47 5.04 -1.63 0.36
CA GLY A 47 4.51 -1.86 1.70
C GLY A 47 5.62 -1.99 2.73
N VAL A 48 5.49 -1.26 3.84
CA VAL A 48 6.45 -1.19 4.94
C VAL A 48 5.80 -1.80 6.17
N ALA A 49 6.47 -2.79 6.78
CA ALA A 49 6.06 -3.40 8.03
C ALA A 49 6.96 -2.95 9.19
N ASN A 50 6.55 -3.26 10.42
CA ASN A 50 7.33 -2.96 11.62
C ASN A 50 8.69 -3.68 11.64
N VAL A 51 8.76 -4.88 11.05
CA VAL A 51 9.97 -5.68 10.91
C VAL A 51 10.20 -6.11 9.46
N PRO A 52 11.42 -6.53 9.06
CA PRO A 52 11.67 -7.04 7.71
C PRO A 52 10.88 -8.32 7.43
N TRP A 53 10.24 -8.38 6.25
CA TRP A 53 9.61 -9.61 5.74
C TRP A 53 10.35 -10.12 4.52
N PRO A 54 10.78 -11.40 4.51
CA PRO A 54 11.54 -11.98 3.39
C PRO A 54 10.66 -12.24 2.15
N GLY A 55 9.33 -12.27 2.34
CA GLY A 55 8.40 -12.70 1.29
C GLY A 55 8.40 -14.21 1.09
N ASN A 56 7.71 -14.65 0.05
CA ASN A 56 7.63 -16.07 -0.30
C ASN A 56 8.87 -16.55 -1.06
N PRO A 57 9.21 -17.85 -1.01
CA PRO A 57 10.23 -18.45 -1.86
C PRO A 57 9.93 -18.29 -3.34
N THR A 58 10.97 -18.29 -4.16
CA THR A 58 10.84 -18.33 -5.63
C THR A 58 10.59 -19.76 -6.12
N PRO A 59 9.93 -19.95 -7.29
CA PRO A 59 9.34 -18.94 -8.16
C PRO A 59 8.06 -18.37 -7.55
N ARG A 60 7.83 -17.06 -7.72
CA ARG A 60 6.69 -16.36 -7.12
C ARG A 60 5.97 -15.40 -8.08
N ILE A 61 6.29 -15.54 -9.36
CA ILE A 61 5.65 -14.87 -10.47
C ILE A 61 5.37 -15.89 -11.55
N ALA A 62 4.19 -15.84 -12.16
CA ALA A 62 3.81 -16.66 -13.29
C ALA A 62 3.05 -15.84 -14.32
N GLU A 63 3.46 -15.93 -15.60
CA GLU A 63 2.75 -15.27 -16.69
C GLU A 63 1.44 -15.99 -17.01
N THR A 64 0.45 -15.23 -17.41
CA THR A 64 -0.83 -15.71 -17.93
C THR A 64 -1.06 -15.11 -19.31
N TYR A 65 -2.14 -15.56 -20.01
CA TYR A 65 -2.42 -15.11 -21.37
C TYR A 65 -2.56 -13.56 -21.52
N GLY A 66 -3.08 -12.90 -20.52
CA GLY A 66 -3.30 -11.45 -20.56
C GLY A 66 -2.78 -10.72 -19.33
N GLY A 67 -1.83 -11.29 -18.60
CA GLY A 67 -1.32 -10.65 -17.38
C GLY A 67 -0.30 -11.52 -16.64
N MET A 68 -0.23 -11.25 -15.33
CA MET A 68 0.73 -11.90 -14.44
C MET A 68 0.06 -12.26 -13.11
N ILE A 69 0.34 -13.44 -12.60
CA ILE A 69 0.00 -13.84 -11.24
C ILE A 69 1.26 -13.72 -10.39
N ASN A 70 1.12 -13.23 -9.17
CA ASN A 70 2.22 -13.15 -8.23
C ASN A 70 1.83 -13.68 -6.84
N ALA A 71 2.85 -14.13 -6.12
CA ALA A 71 2.80 -14.51 -4.71
C ALA A 71 4.04 -13.96 -3.99
N ILE A 72 4.27 -12.64 -4.08
CA ILE A 72 5.48 -11.99 -3.54
C ILE A 72 5.57 -12.13 -2.02
N GLY A 73 4.44 -12.12 -1.32
CA GLY A 73 4.41 -12.24 0.13
C GLY A 73 4.88 -10.97 0.85
N LEU A 74 4.57 -9.80 0.29
CA LEU A 74 4.87 -8.48 0.87
C LEU A 74 6.34 -8.30 1.30
N GLN A 75 7.29 -8.87 0.57
CA GLN A 75 8.71 -8.65 0.83
C GLN A 75 9.02 -7.16 1.02
N ASN A 76 9.61 -6.81 2.16
CA ASN A 76 9.97 -5.44 2.48
C ASN A 76 11.10 -5.38 3.52
N PRO A 77 11.83 -4.26 3.59
CA PRO A 77 13.00 -4.14 4.47
C PRO A 77 12.67 -3.81 5.93
N GLY A 78 11.39 -3.57 6.27
CA GLY A 78 10.95 -3.05 7.56
C GLY A 78 11.15 -1.54 7.72
N ILE A 79 10.49 -0.98 8.75
CA ILE A 79 10.40 0.48 8.98
C ILE A 79 11.78 1.11 9.23
N ASP A 80 12.69 0.44 9.94
CA ASP A 80 13.99 1.00 10.29
C ASP A 80 14.85 1.29 9.05
N VAL A 81 14.89 0.33 8.10
CA VAL A 81 15.62 0.50 6.83
C VAL A 81 14.92 1.52 5.96
N PHE A 82 13.59 1.49 5.91
CA PHE A 82 12.79 2.44 5.14
C PHE A 82 13.09 3.89 5.56
N CYS A 83 13.04 4.21 6.85
CA CYS A 83 13.33 5.55 7.36
C CYS A 83 14.78 5.98 7.06
N LYS A 84 15.76 5.06 7.16
CA LYS A 84 17.18 5.39 6.98
C LYS A 84 17.63 5.43 5.53
N ARG A 85 16.97 4.70 4.62
CA ARG A 85 17.38 4.54 3.22
C ARG A 85 16.40 5.16 2.23
N ASP A 86 15.12 4.78 2.33
CA ASP A 86 14.15 5.07 1.27
C ASP A 86 13.59 6.49 1.39
N ILE A 87 13.28 6.97 2.59
CA ILE A 87 12.86 8.36 2.80
C ILE A 87 13.94 9.35 2.35
N PRO A 88 15.21 9.26 2.79
CA PRO A 88 16.26 10.16 2.33
C PRO A 88 16.52 10.08 0.81
N PHE A 89 16.29 8.93 0.18
CA PHE A 89 16.36 8.81 -1.27
C PHE A 89 15.24 9.60 -1.94
N LEU A 90 13.98 9.36 -1.56
CA LEU A 90 12.81 10.01 -2.16
C LEU A 90 12.80 11.53 -1.94
N ARG A 91 13.30 11.99 -0.81
CA ARG A 91 13.40 13.43 -0.47
C ARG A 91 14.35 14.23 -1.38
N LYS A 92 15.09 13.58 -2.26
CA LYS A 92 15.91 14.25 -3.29
C LYS A 92 15.09 14.75 -4.48
N TYR A 93 13.85 14.27 -4.62
CA TYR A 93 12.98 14.55 -5.75
C TYR A 93 11.80 15.45 -5.35
N ASP A 94 11.34 16.24 -6.30
CA ASP A 94 10.12 17.04 -6.17
C ASP A 94 8.90 16.16 -6.45
N THR A 95 8.57 15.28 -5.51
CA THR A 95 7.39 14.41 -5.53
C THR A 95 6.88 14.19 -4.13
N LYS A 96 5.59 13.92 -3.96
CA LYS A 96 5.02 13.58 -2.66
C LYS A 96 5.33 12.13 -2.30
N ILE A 97 5.52 11.86 -1.02
CA ILE A 97 5.81 10.52 -0.50
C ILE A 97 4.57 9.98 0.19
N VAL A 98 3.98 8.93 -0.39
CA VAL A 98 2.88 8.17 0.21
C VAL A 98 3.41 6.83 0.67
N VAL A 99 3.41 6.59 1.97
CA VAL A 99 3.95 5.33 2.51
C VAL A 99 2.85 4.29 2.57
N ASN A 100 3.01 3.17 1.84
CA ASN A 100 2.13 2.03 1.99
C ASN A 100 2.49 1.27 3.27
N VAL A 101 1.59 1.26 4.23
CA VAL A 101 1.75 0.63 5.54
C VAL A 101 1.11 -0.75 5.55
N CYS A 102 1.83 -1.76 6.03
CA CYS A 102 1.31 -3.11 6.21
C CYS A 102 1.68 -3.68 7.58
N GLY A 103 0.85 -4.57 8.09
CA GLY A 103 1.01 -5.25 9.37
C GLY A 103 0.31 -6.60 9.35
N LYS A 104 0.55 -7.44 10.33
CA LYS A 104 -0.15 -8.70 10.58
C LYS A 104 -1.16 -8.57 11.70
N THR A 105 -0.90 -7.69 12.64
CA THR A 105 -1.78 -7.37 13.78
C THR A 105 -2.07 -5.87 13.79
N GLU A 106 -3.04 -5.45 14.58
CA GLU A 106 -3.35 -4.03 14.79
C GLU A 106 -2.14 -3.28 15.35
N GLU A 107 -1.44 -3.90 16.30
CA GLU A 107 -0.25 -3.35 16.94
C GLU A 107 0.88 -3.11 15.93
N ASP A 108 1.08 -4.03 14.98
CA ASP A 108 2.07 -3.84 13.91
C ASP A 108 1.79 -2.59 13.08
N TYR A 109 0.51 -2.37 12.72
CA TYR A 109 0.09 -1.16 11.98
C TYR A 109 0.31 0.10 12.82
N VAL A 110 -0.11 0.08 14.09
CA VAL A 110 0.06 1.22 15.01
C VAL A 110 1.53 1.57 15.15
N GLU A 111 2.40 0.58 15.38
CA GLU A 111 3.84 0.78 15.51
C GLU A 111 4.42 1.49 14.26
N VAL A 112 4.07 1.02 13.05
CA VAL A 112 4.56 1.65 11.81
C VAL A 112 4.04 3.08 11.67
N VAL A 113 2.76 3.31 11.94
CA VAL A 113 2.14 4.64 11.85
C VAL A 113 2.79 5.62 12.83
N GLU A 114 3.01 5.20 14.08
CA GLU A 114 3.67 6.04 15.09
C GLU A 114 5.13 6.35 14.72
N ARG A 115 5.86 5.36 14.16
CA ARG A 115 7.23 5.56 13.70
C ARG A 115 7.32 6.54 12.52
N LEU A 116 6.27 6.62 11.70
CA LEU A 116 6.19 7.56 10.58
C LEU A 116 5.68 8.95 10.98
N ALA A 117 5.14 9.11 12.18
CA ALA A 117 4.47 10.34 12.61
C ALA A 117 5.37 11.59 12.54
N ASP A 118 6.68 11.43 12.79
CA ASP A 118 7.65 12.53 12.75
C ASP A 118 8.59 12.48 11.53
N GLU A 119 8.35 11.51 10.62
CA GLU A 119 9.11 11.39 9.39
C GLU A 119 8.56 12.33 8.30
N PRO A 120 9.41 12.84 7.40
CA PRO A 120 9.01 13.77 6.35
C PRO A 120 8.31 13.07 5.17
N VAL A 121 7.18 12.45 5.45
CA VAL A 121 6.29 11.80 4.48
C VAL A 121 4.94 12.50 4.45
N ASP A 122 4.27 12.50 3.29
CA ASP A 122 3.11 13.35 3.05
C ASP A 122 1.78 12.67 3.39
N MET A 123 1.64 11.37 3.15
CA MET A 123 0.41 10.59 3.40
C MET A 123 0.74 9.15 3.74
N LEU A 124 -0.19 8.45 4.39
CA LEU A 124 -0.11 7.03 4.70
C LEU A 124 -1.19 6.26 3.92
N GLU A 125 -0.80 5.27 3.10
CA GLU A 125 -1.72 4.33 2.45
C GLU A 125 -1.76 3.03 3.26
N ILE A 126 -2.83 2.78 3.97
CA ILE A 126 -2.98 1.60 4.84
C ILE A 126 -3.44 0.41 4.00
N ASN A 127 -2.62 -0.61 3.91
CA ASN A 127 -2.88 -1.83 3.16
C ASN A 127 -3.52 -2.89 4.04
N ILE A 128 -4.85 -2.90 4.12
CA ILE A 128 -5.64 -3.85 4.92
C ILE A 128 -5.93 -5.18 4.20
N SER A 129 -5.35 -5.39 3.02
CA SER A 129 -5.63 -6.57 2.20
C SER A 129 -4.65 -7.71 2.41
N CYS A 130 -3.85 -7.72 3.49
CA CYS A 130 -2.89 -8.77 3.76
C CYS A 130 -3.60 -10.09 4.11
N PRO A 131 -3.49 -11.16 3.30
CA PRO A 131 -4.21 -12.42 3.54
C PRO A 131 -3.60 -13.29 4.63
N ASN A 132 -2.51 -12.87 5.27
CA ASN A 132 -1.67 -13.71 6.12
C ASN A 132 -1.84 -13.46 7.63
N VAL A 133 -3.04 -13.13 8.09
CA VAL A 133 -3.32 -13.12 9.53
C VAL A 133 -3.70 -14.54 9.97
N LYS A 134 -2.72 -15.30 10.42
CA LYS A 134 -2.91 -16.68 10.91
C LYS A 134 -3.62 -16.76 12.27
N GLU A 135 -3.76 -15.67 12.99
CA GLU A 135 -4.44 -15.63 14.28
C GLU A 135 -5.72 -14.80 14.17
N GLY A 136 -6.85 -15.49 14.09
CA GLY A 136 -8.18 -14.90 14.03
C GLY A 136 -8.89 -14.93 12.68
N GLY A 137 -8.24 -15.30 11.57
CA GLY A 137 -8.91 -15.79 10.35
C GLY A 137 -9.62 -14.79 9.45
N ILE A 138 -9.65 -13.50 9.77
CA ILE A 138 -10.31 -12.49 8.94
C ILE A 138 -9.28 -11.44 8.54
N ALA A 139 -8.95 -11.36 7.25
CA ALA A 139 -8.22 -10.21 6.72
C ALA A 139 -9.02 -8.93 7.03
N PHE A 140 -8.40 -7.94 7.65
CA PHE A 140 -9.07 -6.68 8.05
C PHE A 140 -9.95 -6.09 6.94
N GLY A 141 -9.55 -6.22 5.67
CA GLY A 141 -10.25 -5.68 4.52
C GLY A 141 -11.45 -6.48 4.01
N GLN A 142 -11.90 -7.55 4.68
CA GLN A 142 -13.02 -8.40 4.23
C GLN A 142 -14.29 -8.24 5.07
N ASN A 143 -14.22 -7.57 6.22
CA ASN A 143 -15.34 -7.33 7.11
C ASN A 143 -15.46 -5.81 7.36
N PRO A 144 -16.64 -5.19 7.14
CA PRO A 144 -16.83 -3.76 7.30
C PRO A 144 -16.55 -3.27 8.74
N ASP A 145 -16.96 -4.01 9.76
CA ASP A 145 -16.72 -3.61 11.16
C ASP A 145 -15.21 -3.59 11.46
N SER A 146 -14.45 -4.54 10.88
CA SER A 146 -12.99 -4.58 11.02
C SER A 146 -12.33 -3.42 10.26
N VAL A 147 -12.85 -3.06 9.08
CA VAL A 147 -12.36 -1.91 8.30
C VAL A 147 -12.59 -0.60 9.06
N GLU A 148 -13.80 -0.39 9.59
CA GLU A 148 -14.12 0.79 10.39
C GLU A 148 -13.23 0.86 11.64
N HIS A 149 -13.13 -0.25 12.38
CA HIS A 149 -12.32 -0.34 13.59
C HIS A 149 -10.86 0.03 13.34
N ILE A 150 -10.18 -0.69 12.44
CA ILE A 150 -8.75 -0.45 12.18
C ILE A 150 -8.52 0.96 11.65
N THR A 151 -9.41 1.49 10.81
CA THR A 151 -9.32 2.86 10.33
C THR A 151 -9.38 3.84 11.50
N SER A 152 -10.35 3.68 12.41
CA SER A 152 -10.52 4.58 13.56
C SER A 152 -9.35 4.51 14.55
N VAL A 153 -8.75 3.34 14.71
CA VAL A 153 -7.54 3.17 15.53
C VAL A 153 -6.38 3.92 14.90
N LEU A 154 -6.10 3.68 13.62
CA LEU A 154 -4.93 4.28 12.96
C LEU A 154 -5.05 5.80 12.81
N LYS A 155 -6.26 6.32 12.62
CA LYS A 155 -6.51 7.77 12.61
C LYS A 155 -6.15 8.46 13.91
N LYS A 156 -6.22 7.79 15.06
CA LYS A 156 -5.83 8.36 16.35
C LYS A 156 -4.32 8.47 16.52
N HIS A 157 -3.56 7.62 15.84
CA HIS A 157 -2.10 7.55 15.93
C HIS A 157 -1.41 8.31 14.79
N ALA A 158 -2.06 8.45 13.63
CA ALA A 158 -1.50 9.10 12.46
C ALA A 158 -1.50 10.64 12.59
N LYS A 159 -0.38 11.28 12.23
CA LYS A 159 -0.30 12.74 12.04
C LYS A 159 -0.57 13.13 10.58
N GLN A 160 -0.22 12.25 9.65
CA GLN A 160 -0.47 12.43 8.22
C GLN A 160 -1.89 12.01 7.84
N PRO A 161 -2.42 12.51 6.70
CA PRO A 161 -3.65 11.98 6.12
C PRO A 161 -3.57 10.46 5.86
N VAL A 162 -4.67 9.76 6.16
CA VAL A 162 -4.78 8.30 6.04
C VAL A 162 -5.64 7.94 4.84
N ILE A 163 -5.04 7.18 3.92
CA ILE A 163 -5.71 6.60 2.75
C ILE A 163 -5.94 5.11 3.02
N MET A 164 -7.17 4.64 2.95
CA MET A 164 -7.46 3.21 3.13
C MET A 164 -7.44 2.50 1.77
N LYS A 165 -6.51 1.55 1.58
CA LYS A 165 -6.42 0.75 0.36
C LYS A 165 -7.27 -0.51 0.48
N LEU A 166 -8.33 -0.56 -0.34
CA LEU A 166 -9.35 -1.60 -0.26
C LEU A 166 -9.02 -2.82 -1.11
N SER A 167 -9.49 -3.98 -0.62
CA SER A 167 -9.44 -5.24 -1.37
C SER A 167 -10.59 -5.34 -2.36
N PRO A 168 -10.35 -5.78 -3.60
CA PRO A 168 -11.43 -6.10 -4.55
C PRO A 168 -12.08 -7.47 -4.29
N ASN A 169 -11.51 -8.28 -3.38
CA ASN A 169 -11.94 -9.67 -3.12
C ASN A 169 -13.05 -9.71 -2.06
N VAL A 170 -14.08 -8.93 -2.30
CA VAL A 170 -15.29 -8.79 -1.46
C VAL A 170 -16.52 -8.75 -2.36
N THR A 171 -17.70 -9.03 -1.80
CA THR A 171 -18.95 -9.02 -2.57
C THR A 171 -19.32 -7.62 -3.06
N ASP A 172 -19.16 -6.62 -2.21
CA ASP A 172 -19.44 -5.22 -2.52
C ASP A 172 -18.39 -4.32 -1.87
N ILE A 173 -17.52 -3.73 -2.69
CA ILE A 173 -16.45 -2.85 -2.24
C ILE A 173 -16.97 -1.52 -1.69
N THR A 174 -18.19 -1.12 -2.08
CA THR A 174 -18.77 0.13 -1.58
C THR A 174 -19.11 0.06 -0.10
N VAL A 175 -19.43 -1.13 0.41
CA VAL A 175 -19.63 -1.37 1.84
C VAL A 175 -18.32 -1.15 2.61
N MET A 176 -17.20 -1.65 2.07
CA MET A 176 -15.88 -1.45 2.67
C MET A 176 -15.45 0.03 2.63
N ALA A 177 -15.77 0.71 1.52
CA ALA A 177 -15.47 2.15 1.37
C ALA A 177 -16.22 2.99 2.41
N LYS A 178 -17.52 2.72 2.62
CA LYS A 178 -18.33 3.40 3.65
C LYS A 178 -17.83 3.12 5.06
N ALA A 179 -17.38 1.89 5.32
CA ALA A 179 -16.80 1.53 6.61
C ALA A 179 -15.48 2.28 6.87
N ALA A 180 -14.62 2.39 5.85
CA ALA A 180 -13.40 3.19 5.95
C ALA A 180 -13.71 4.69 6.19
N GLU A 181 -14.70 5.24 5.49
CA GLU A 181 -15.18 6.61 5.70
C GLU A 181 -15.71 6.80 7.12
N ALA A 182 -16.55 5.88 7.62
CA ALA A 182 -17.09 5.90 8.99
C ALA A 182 -15.96 5.83 10.03
N GLY A 183 -14.90 5.07 9.78
CA GLY A 183 -13.70 5.03 10.62
C GLY A 183 -12.82 6.29 10.55
N GLY A 184 -13.15 7.24 9.67
CA GLY A 184 -12.47 8.54 9.55
C GLY A 184 -11.31 8.56 8.56
N ALA A 185 -11.29 7.68 7.54
CA ALA A 185 -10.33 7.76 6.45
C ALA A 185 -10.43 9.11 5.72
N ASP A 186 -9.27 9.69 5.38
CA ASP A 186 -9.21 10.95 4.64
C ASP A 186 -9.35 10.75 3.13
N ALA A 187 -8.99 9.54 2.64
CA ALA A 187 -9.14 9.14 1.25
C ALA A 187 -9.21 7.61 1.14
N ILE A 188 -9.59 7.13 -0.05
CA ILE A 188 -9.68 5.71 -0.39
C ILE A 188 -8.83 5.44 -1.63
N SER A 189 -8.07 4.35 -1.59
CA SER A 189 -7.30 3.83 -2.72
C SER A 189 -7.91 2.53 -3.24
N LEU A 190 -8.07 2.42 -4.52
CA LEU A 190 -8.60 1.24 -5.23
C LEU A 190 -7.57 0.79 -6.28
N ILE A 191 -7.26 -0.43 -6.36
CA ILE A 191 -7.61 -1.62 -5.58
C ILE A 191 -6.37 -2.44 -5.30
N ASN A 192 -6.41 -3.34 -4.31
CA ASN A 192 -5.40 -4.36 -4.14
C ASN A 192 -5.53 -5.45 -5.22
N THR A 193 -4.67 -6.46 -5.17
CA THR A 193 -4.60 -7.53 -6.18
C THR A 193 -5.89 -8.38 -6.20
N LEU A 194 -6.41 -8.63 -7.40
CA LEU A 194 -7.43 -9.64 -7.62
C LEU A 194 -6.84 -11.03 -7.37
N THR A 195 -7.54 -11.87 -6.62
CA THR A 195 -7.13 -13.26 -6.41
C THR A 195 -7.29 -14.04 -7.72
N GLY A 196 -6.26 -14.73 -8.11
CA GLY A 196 -6.24 -15.55 -9.32
C GLY A 196 -5.49 -16.87 -9.10
N MET A 197 -5.67 -17.81 -10.00
CA MET A 197 -5.01 -19.10 -9.98
C MET A 197 -4.68 -19.56 -11.40
N LYS A 198 -3.48 -20.12 -11.57
CA LYS A 198 -3.07 -20.82 -12.79
C LYS A 198 -2.65 -22.25 -12.43
N ILE A 199 -3.21 -23.24 -13.13
CA ILE A 199 -2.90 -24.66 -12.94
C ILE A 199 -2.06 -25.15 -14.12
N ASP A 200 -0.92 -25.78 -13.82
CA ASP A 200 -0.18 -26.59 -14.78
C ASP A 200 -0.83 -27.99 -14.83
N VAL A 201 -1.63 -28.24 -15.85
CA VAL A 201 -2.39 -29.50 -16.00
C VAL A 201 -1.47 -30.69 -16.21
N ASN A 202 -0.29 -30.50 -16.78
CA ASN A 202 0.67 -31.57 -17.05
C ASN A 202 1.39 -32.02 -15.77
N ARG A 203 1.80 -31.01 -14.96
CA ARG A 203 2.48 -31.25 -13.68
C ARG A 203 1.52 -31.48 -12.53
N ARG A 204 0.23 -31.15 -12.71
CA ARG A 204 -0.83 -31.19 -11.68
C ARG A 204 -0.45 -30.36 -10.44
N THR A 205 0.12 -29.18 -10.66
CA THR A 205 0.55 -28.23 -9.63
C THR A 205 0.03 -26.84 -9.97
N PHE A 206 0.12 -25.93 -9.03
CA PHE A 206 0.02 -24.50 -9.32
C PHE A 206 1.27 -24.05 -10.10
N ALA A 207 1.06 -23.11 -11.06
CA ALA A 207 2.14 -22.51 -11.83
C ALA A 207 2.81 -21.39 -11.04
#